data_a6ce8585b22727def33c41d00b7f2f68
#
_entry.id   a6ce8585b22727def33c41d00b7f2f68
#
_cell.length_a   1.000
_cell.length_b   1.000
_cell.length_c   1.000
_cell.angle_alpha   90.00
_cell.angle_beta   90.00
_cell.angle_gamma   90.00
#
_symmetry.space_group_name_H-M   'P 1'
#
loop_
_entity.id
_entity.type
_entity.pdbx_description
1 polymer ?
#
loop_
_entity_poly.entity_id
_entity_poly.type
_entity_poly.pdbx_seq_one_letter_code
_entity_poly.pdbx_strand_id
1 'polypeptide(L)'
;MANTTLKALKNTVDVIGRVKEVNLELGTTRDGKENIKGNVVVLVEESVNGEARSHDIRVRVYSNKFKRDGNINGLYTGYETVMNEYKSIADVGDKKEADLVHVQGSLELNEYISQDGTKRSSNQVSGKFFNRITTDDVKKRRGPKAVATITGVVESIKDDLDSEGLPSGKKILKGFNVDFFGELRENSKPIIPFEAVVEENLADAFENLYDVGDTGKFSMKIENYAKDASEDDIEEQVSGFGFTEGLQDVKKEFVNQLNVIGGTEPFSNGQEYDEEQIAEAKEWRKKALESLESGYVPAETPSNNAFGEGSKSDTTKEIKVDDESDLSDLDF
;
A
#
# COMPACT_ATOMS: atom_id res chain seq x y z
N MET A 1 6.14 -17.95 -23.84
CA MET A 1 6.68 -16.64 -23.40
C MET A 1 5.88 -15.60 -24.15
N ALA A 2 5.24 -14.67 -23.47
CA ALA A 2 4.57 -13.57 -24.16
C ALA A 2 5.65 -12.59 -24.64
N ASN A 3 5.69 -12.30 -25.95
CA ASN A 3 6.47 -11.16 -26.43
C ASN A 3 5.80 -9.91 -25.86
N THR A 4 6.44 -9.23 -24.90
CA THR A 4 5.95 -8.00 -24.33
C THR A 4 6.78 -6.81 -24.79
N THR A 5 6.13 -5.68 -25.04
CA THR A 5 6.76 -4.38 -25.30
C THR A 5 6.94 -3.58 -24.00
N LEU A 6 6.31 -4.04 -22.88
CA LEU A 6 6.35 -3.36 -21.61
C LEU A 6 7.78 -3.29 -21.05
N LYS A 7 8.07 -2.17 -20.41
CA LYS A 7 9.31 -1.92 -19.66
C LYS A 7 8.94 -1.65 -18.21
N ALA A 8 9.67 -2.24 -17.27
CA ALA A 8 9.48 -1.90 -15.86
C ALA A 8 9.78 -0.42 -15.61
N LEU A 9 8.90 0.25 -14.90
CA LEU A 9 9.03 1.65 -14.51
C LEU A 9 9.50 1.75 -13.06
N LYS A 10 10.12 2.87 -12.71
CA LYS A 10 10.61 3.08 -11.35
C LYS A 10 9.47 3.06 -10.34
N ASN A 11 9.65 2.27 -9.26
CA ASN A 11 8.73 2.15 -8.16
C ASN A 11 9.53 1.98 -6.86
N THR A 12 9.69 3.05 -6.11
CA THR A 12 10.47 3.04 -4.86
C THR A 12 9.73 3.77 -3.76
N VAL A 13 9.84 3.23 -2.55
CA VAL A 13 9.31 3.83 -1.33
C VAL A 13 10.44 3.99 -0.31
N ASP A 14 10.50 5.14 0.31
CA ASP A 14 11.38 5.46 1.44
C ASP A 14 10.53 5.82 2.65
N VAL A 15 10.66 5.05 3.75
CA VAL A 15 10.02 5.33 5.03
C VAL A 15 11.09 5.52 6.08
N ILE A 16 11.08 6.67 6.76
CA ILE A 16 12.01 7.00 7.86
C ILE A 16 11.18 7.36 9.08
N GLY A 17 11.30 6.56 10.13
CA GLY A 17 10.54 6.75 11.36
C GLY A 17 10.98 5.81 12.46
N ARG A 18 10.15 5.67 13.50
CA ARG A 18 10.37 4.72 14.59
C ARG A 18 9.56 3.46 14.38
N VAL A 19 10.14 2.32 14.73
CA VAL A 19 9.41 1.05 14.74
C VAL A 19 8.33 1.12 15.81
N LYS A 20 7.06 1.09 15.39
CA LYS A 20 5.92 1.10 16.31
C LYS A 20 5.55 -0.32 16.74
N GLU A 21 5.45 -1.23 15.77
CA GLU A 21 5.10 -2.63 15.97
C GLU A 21 5.86 -3.51 14.98
N VAL A 22 6.19 -4.73 15.40
CA VAL A 22 6.75 -5.78 14.54
C VAL A 22 5.84 -7.00 14.63
N ASN A 23 5.01 -7.19 13.61
CA ASN A 23 4.05 -8.28 13.52
C ASN A 23 4.46 -9.24 12.40
N LEU A 24 5.61 -9.89 12.56
CA LEU A 24 6.17 -10.86 11.63
C LEU A 24 6.03 -12.26 12.20
N GLU A 25 5.74 -13.22 11.33
CA GLU A 25 5.61 -14.63 11.68
C GLU A 25 6.32 -15.51 10.67
N LEU A 26 6.84 -16.64 11.17
CA LEU A 26 7.34 -17.72 10.32
C LEU A 26 6.17 -18.59 9.88
N GLY A 27 6.15 -18.94 8.62
CA GLY A 27 5.10 -19.76 8.04
C GLY A 27 5.65 -20.82 7.10
N THR A 28 4.73 -21.57 6.53
CA THR A 28 5.04 -22.57 5.51
C THR A 28 3.98 -22.46 4.42
N THR A 29 4.41 -22.38 3.16
CA THR A 29 3.51 -22.41 2.01
C THR A 29 2.86 -23.79 1.86
N ARG A 30 1.83 -23.89 1.00
CA ARG A 30 1.19 -25.17 0.67
C ARG A 30 2.18 -26.21 0.11
N ASP A 31 3.21 -25.76 -0.58
CA ASP A 31 4.27 -26.57 -1.16
C ASP A 31 5.36 -26.96 -0.13
N GLY A 32 5.14 -26.63 1.15
CA GLY A 32 6.10 -26.96 2.22
C GLY A 32 7.32 -26.02 2.31
N LYS A 33 7.35 -24.91 1.57
CA LYS A 33 8.44 -23.95 1.65
C LYS A 33 8.29 -23.05 2.87
N GLU A 34 9.35 -22.91 3.64
CA GLU A 34 9.41 -21.98 4.77
C GLU A 34 9.44 -20.53 4.28
N ASN A 35 8.67 -19.67 4.94
CA ASN A 35 8.63 -18.25 4.66
C ASN A 35 8.55 -17.41 5.94
N ILE A 36 8.78 -16.11 5.79
CA ILE A 36 8.51 -15.08 6.78
C ILE A 36 7.53 -14.08 6.16
N LYS A 37 6.49 -13.71 6.91
CA LYS A 37 5.44 -12.80 6.44
C LYS A 37 4.89 -11.95 7.57
N GLY A 38 4.22 -10.87 7.21
CA GLY A 38 3.54 -10.00 8.17
C GLY A 38 3.70 -8.53 7.86
N ASN A 39 3.68 -7.71 8.90
CA ASN A 39 3.79 -6.27 8.77
C ASN A 39 4.70 -5.68 9.86
N VAL A 40 5.41 -4.62 9.50
CA VAL A 40 6.09 -3.72 10.42
C VAL A 40 5.38 -2.38 10.35
N VAL A 41 4.94 -1.84 11.47
CA VAL A 41 4.35 -0.50 11.53
C VAL A 41 5.44 0.49 11.90
N VAL A 42 5.63 1.50 11.07
CA VAL A 42 6.60 2.58 11.28
C VAL A 42 5.85 3.87 11.58
N LEU A 43 6.10 4.43 12.76
CA LEU A 43 5.58 5.73 13.17
C LEU A 43 6.41 6.83 12.52
N VAL A 44 5.78 7.61 11.66
CA VAL A 44 6.39 8.77 11.00
C VAL A 44 5.74 10.02 11.58
N GLU A 45 6.53 10.84 12.26
CA GLU A 45 6.07 12.09 12.85
C GLU A 45 6.63 13.26 12.08
N GLU A 46 5.77 14.17 11.71
CA GLU A 46 6.13 15.40 11.00
C GLU A 46 5.42 16.61 11.60
N SER A 47 5.90 17.78 11.25
CA SER A 47 5.21 19.03 11.56
C SER A 47 4.63 19.60 10.25
N VAL A 48 3.33 19.78 10.22
CA VAL A 48 2.61 20.40 9.10
C VAL A 48 2.00 21.71 9.62
N ASN A 49 2.43 22.83 9.08
CA ASN A 49 1.98 24.17 9.50
C ASN A 49 2.14 24.46 11.02
N GLY A 50 3.14 23.83 11.67
CA GLY A 50 3.40 23.97 13.09
C GLY A 50 2.65 22.97 13.97
N GLU A 51 1.75 22.17 13.41
CA GLU A 51 1.05 21.09 14.10
C GLU A 51 1.80 19.77 13.93
N ALA A 52 1.87 18.98 15.00
CA ALA A 52 2.47 17.65 14.96
C ALA A 52 1.45 16.66 14.37
N ARG A 53 1.83 15.96 13.31
CA ARG A 53 1.05 14.91 12.71
C ARG A 53 1.79 13.58 12.74
N SER A 54 1.09 12.52 13.11
CA SER A 54 1.65 11.17 13.22
C SER A 54 1.00 10.25 12.21
N HIS A 55 1.83 9.57 11.42
CA HIS A 55 1.40 8.58 10.43
C HIS A 55 1.85 7.20 10.84
N ASP A 56 0.94 6.23 10.84
CA ASP A 56 1.21 4.82 11.06
C ASP A 56 1.41 4.12 9.70
N ILE A 57 2.62 4.05 9.23
CA ILE A 57 2.93 3.45 7.93
C ILE A 57 3.09 1.95 8.11
N ARG A 58 2.10 1.20 7.60
CA ARG A 58 2.15 -0.26 7.59
C ARG A 58 2.98 -0.74 6.40
N VAL A 59 4.08 -1.42 6.70
CA VAL A 59 5.01 -1.98 5.72
C VAL A 59 4.82 -3.48 5.68
N ARG A 60 4.31 -4.01 4.58
CA ARG A 60 4.17 -5.45 4.34
C ARG A 60 5.54 -6.07 4.13
N VAL A 61 5.68 -7.31 4.62
CA VAL A 61 6.87 -8.13 4.49
C VAL A 61 6.47 -9.53 4.04
N TYR A 62 7.17 -10.05 3.03
CA TYR A 62 7.07 -11.43 2.62
C TYR A 62 8.39 -11.89 2.01
N SER A 63 8.89 -13.06 2.40
CA SER A 63 10.01 -13.72 1.73
C SER A 63 9.99 -15.22 1.98
N ASN A 64 10.25 -15.99 0.92
CA ASN A 64 10.63 -17.39 1.08
C ASN A 64 12.04 -17.50 1.63
N LYS A 65 12.31 -18.53 2.46
CA LYS A 65 13.61 -18.78 3.09
C LYS A 65 14.70 -19.09 2.09
N PHE A 66 14.35 -19.81 1.03
CA PHE A 66 15.29 -20.24 0.01
C PHE A 66 14.91 -19.64 -1.36
N LYS A 67 15.92 -19.24 -2.10
CA LYS A 67 15.81 -18.90 -3.51
C LYS A 67 15.61 -20.18 -4.35
N ARG A 68 15.32 -20.02 -5.65
CA ARG A 68 15.17 -21.17 -6.57
C ARG A 68 16.41 -22.01 -6.74
N ASP A 69 17.59 -21.42 -6.57
CA ASP A 69 18.89 -22.09 -6.61
C ASP A 69 19.22 -22.87 -5.32
N GLY A 70 18.34 -22.83 -4.31
CA GLY A 70 18.52 -23.47 -3.01
C GLY A 70 19.32 -22.64 -2.00
N ASN A 71 19.83 -21.49 -2.37
CA ASN A 71 20.53 -20.59 -1.44
C ASN A 71 19.53 -19.86 -0.53
N ILE A 72 19.99 -19.48 0.67
CA ILE A 72 19.17 -18.66 1.60
C ILE A 72 18.91 -17.29 0.96
N ASN A 73 17.65 -16.86 1.02
CA ASN A 73 17.27 -15.55 0.54
C ASN A 73 17.70 -14.47 1.54
N GLY A 74 18.50 -13.50 1.09
CA GLY A 74 18.98 -12.39 1.94
C GLY A 74 17.83 -11.53 2.51
N LEU A 75 16.70 -11.40 1.80
CA LEU A 75 15.53 -10.72 2.35
C LEU A 75 14.96 -11.47 3.56
N TYR A 76 14.88 -12.80 3.49
CA TYR A 76 14.42 -13.62 4.61
C TYR A 76 15.30 -13.39 5.85
N THR A 77 16.62 -13.46 5.71
CA THR A 77 17.55 -13.21 6.80
C THR A 77 17.43 -11.79 7.36
N GLY A 78 17.24 -10.80 6.48
CA GLY A 78 17.00 -9.42 6.89
C GLY A 78 15.73 -9.30 7.73
N TYR A 79 14.65 -9.97 7.34
CA TYR A 79 13.38 -9.94 8.08
C TYR A 79 13.45 -10.73 9.40
N GLU A 80 14.22 -11.83 9.46
CA GLU A 80 14.51 -12.50 10.73
C GLU A 80 15.22 -11.55 11.71
N THR A 81 16.17 -10.75 11.23
CA THR A 81 16.83 -9.72 12.05
C THR A 81 15.82 -8.69 12.56
N VAL A 82 14.90 -8.23 11.70
CA VAL A 82 13.83 -7.30 12.13
C VAL A 82 12.96 -7.94 13.20
N MET A 83 12.52 -9.17 12.99
CA MET A 83 11.64 -9.90 13.89
C MET A 83 12.27 -10.13 15.27
N ASN A 84 13.57 -10.49 15.32
CA ASN A 84 14.22 -10.94 16.54
C ASN A 84 14.98 -9.85 17.30
N GLU A 85 15.40 -8.78 16.62
CA GLU A 85 16.36 -7.83 17.19
C GLU A 85 15.86 -6.39 17.24
N TYR A 86 14.84 -6.02 16.44
CA TYR A 86 14.36 -4.62 16.42
C TYR A 86 13.48 -4.35 17.63
N LYS A 87 13.71 -3.19 18.25
CA LYS A 87 12.93 -2.72 19.39
C LYS A 87 11.78 -1.86 18.88
N SER A 88 10.57 -2.32 19.06
CA SER A 88 9.36 -1.56 18.76
C SER A 88 8.87 -0.75 19.97
N ILE A 89 8.09 0.28 19.73
CA ILE A 89 7.41 1.03 20.80
C ILE A 89 6.52 0.10 21.63
N ALA A 90 5.87 -0.86 20.96
CA ALA A 90 5.02 -1.85 21.64
C ALA A 90 5.81 -2.73 22.63
N ASP A 91 7.07 -3.06 22.32
CA ASP A 91 7.91 -3.91 23.16
C ASP A 91 8.51 -3.15 24.36
N VAL A 92 9.01 -1.92 24.10
CA VAL A 92 9.78 -1.17 25.10
C VAL A 92 8.94 -0.16 25.90
N GLY A 93 7.74 0.18 25.42
CA GLY A 93 6.83 1.13 26.06
C GLY A 93 7.24 2.60 25.96
N ASP A 94 8.46 2.91 25.51
CA ASP A 94 8.96 4.28 25.28
C ASP A 94 9.40 4.49 23.84
N LYS A 95 8.79 5.49 23.21
CA LYS A 95 9.13 5.89 21.87
C LYS A 95 10.62 6.23 21.68
N LYS A 96 11.28 6.77 22.69
CA LYS A 96 12.69 7.16 22.59
C LYS A 96 13.63 5.97 22.57
N GLU A 97 13.23 4.86 23.14
CA GLU A 97 14.00 3.60 23.19
C GLU A 97 13.76 2.72 21.97
N ALA A 98 12.68 2.96 21.23
CA ALA A 98 12.39 2.22 20.01
C ALA A 98 13.36 2.58 18.88
N ASP A 99 13.68 1.60 18.04
CA ASP A 99 14.61 1.76 16.94
C ASP A 99 14.12 2.77 15.89
N LEU A 100 15.03 3.64 15.45
CA LEU A 100 14.87 4.46 14.25
C LEU A 100 15.27 3.63 13.04
N VAL A 101 14.40 3.63 12.02
CA VAL A 101 14.63 2.84 10.81
C VAL A 101 14.48 3.66 9.54
N HIS A 102 15.26 3.28 8.53
CA HIS A 102 15.05 3.61 7.14
C HIS A 102 14.63 2.35 6.40
N VAL A 103 13.36 2.30 6.00
CA VAL A 103 12.81 1.23 5.19
C VAL A 103 12.83 1.66 3.74
N GLN A 104 13.35 0.79 2.89
CA GLN A 104 13.30 0.93 1.44
C GLN A 104 12.46 -0.19 0.85
N GLY A 105 11.60 0.15 -0.11
CA GLY A 105 10.67 -0.78 -0.70
C GLY A 105 10.01 -0.25 -1.96
N SER A 106 8.83 -0.77 -2.25
CA SER A 106 7.99 -0.37 -3.39
C SER A 106 6.52 -0.25 -2.98
N LEU A 107 5.72 0.40 -3.81
CA LEU A 107 4.26 0.26 -3.73
C LEU A 107 3.85 -1.04 -4.43
N GLU A 108 2.95 -1.76 -3.80
CA GLU A 108 2.29 -2.95 -4.36
C GLU A 108 0.79 -2.73 -4.40
N LEU A 109 0.14 -3.44 -5.31
CA LEU A 109 -1.31 -3.48 -5.38
C LEU A 109 -1.84 -4.56 -4.45
N ASN A 110 -2.71 -4.19 -3.51
CA ASN A 110 -3.52 -5.11 -2.72
C ASN A 110 -4.94 -5.07 -3.26
N GLU A 111 -5.35 -6.13 -3.95
CA GLU A 111 -6.66 -6.21 -4.59
C GLU A 111 -7.29 -7.58 -4.35
N TYR A 112 -8.51 -7.54 -3.84
CA TYR A 112 -9.27 -8.75 -3.51
C TYR A 112 -10.77 -8.48 -3.59
N ILE A 113 -11.54 -9.56 -3.68
CA ILE A 113 -13.00 -9.49 -3.54
C ILE A 113 -13.34 -9.86 -2.11
N SER A 114 -14.00 -8.93 -1.40
CA SER A 114 -14.44 -9.15 -0.02
C SER A 114 -15.62 -10.13 0.04
N GLN A 115 -15.97 -10.61 1.24
CA GLN A 115 -17.04 -11.60 1.43
C GLN A 115 -18.40 -11.13 0.93
N ASP A 116 -18.63 -9.82 0.90
CA ASP A 116 -19.85 -9.19 0.35
C ASP A 116 -19.85 -9.07 -1.18
N GLY A 117 -18.84 -9.62 -1.87
CA GLY A 117 -18.67 -9.54 -3.31
C GLY A 117 -18.12 -8.20 -3.81
N THR A 118 -17.79 -7.27 -2.91
CA THR A 118 -17.25 -5.96 -3.29
C THR A 118 -15.76 -6.08 -3.59
N LYS A 119 -15.34 -5.59 -4.77
CA LYS A 119 -13.91 -5.47 -5.09
C LYS A 119 -13.28 -4.38 -4.24
N ARG A 120 -12.22 -4.73 -3.51
CA ARG A 120 -11.39 -3.83 -2.74
C ARG A 120 -10.03 -3.70 -3.42
N SER A 121 -9.55 -2.47 -3.54
CA SER A 121 -8.24 -2.18 -4.14
C SER A 121 -7.57 -1.07 -3.36
N SER A 122 -6.30 -1.26 -3.01
CA SER A 122 -5.49 -0.25 -2.33
C SER A 122 -4.02 -0.43 -2.66
N ASN A 123 -3.26 0.65 -2.63
CA ASN A 123 -1.82 0.57 -2.64
C ASN A 123 -1.30 0.30 -1.23
N GLN A 124 -0.32 -0.58 -1.11
CA GLN A 124 0.37 -0.89 0.14
C GLN A 124 1.87 -0.75 -0.03
N VAL A 125 2.57 -0.50 1.07
CA VAL A 125 4.02 -0.45 1.08
C VAL A 125 4.57 -1.86 1.30
N SER A 126 5.39 -2.33 0.37
CA SER A 126 6.17 -3.57 0.51
C SER A 126 7.60 -3.19 0.88
N GLY A 127 8.05 -3.62 2.06
CA GLY A 127 9.40 -3.31 2.56
C GLY A 127 10.40 -4.38 2.12
N LYS A 128 11.49 -3.95 1.48
CA LYS A 128 12.58 -4.83 1.06
C LYS A 128 13.76 -4.77 2.03
N PHE A 129 14.20 -3.57 2.39
CA PHE A 129 15.37 -3.37 3.25
C PHE A 129 15.01 -2.53 4.46
N PHE A 130 15.42 -3.00 5.63
CA PHE A 130 15.24 -2.33 6.91
C PHE A 130 16.62 -2.03 7.49
N ASN A 131 16.95 -0.76 7.65
CA ASN A 131 18.23 -0.33 8.19
C ASN A 131 18.00 0.48 9.47
N ARG A 132 18.57 0.04 10.60
CA ARG A 132 18.62 0.89 11.80
C ARG A 132 19.48 2.11 11.51
N ILE A 133 19.00 3.28 11.87
CA ILE A 133 19.67 4.54 11.64
C ILE A 133 19.73 5.38 12.92
N THR A 134 20.61 6.36 12.94
CA THR A 134 20.77 7.30 14.06
C THR A 134 19.90 8.55 13.85
N THR A 135 19.71 9.31 14.91
CA THR A 135 19.06 10.63 14.84
C THR A 135 19.78 11.58 13.87
N ASP A 136 21.11 11.49 13.79
CA ASP A 136 21.89 12.33 12.85
C ASP A 136 21.68 11.88 11.40
N ASP A 137 21.46 10.59 11.15
CA ASP A 137 21.11 10.09 9.82
C ASP A 137 19.73 10.57 9.40
N VAL A 138 18.76 10.63 10.33
CA VAL A 138 17.44 11.21 10.08
C VAL A 138 17.57 12.67 9.66
N LYS A 139 18.38 13.47 10.38
CA LYS A 139 18.61 14.89 10.03
C LYS A 139 19.24 15.03 8.65
N LYS A 140 20.27 14.24 8.32
CA LYS A 140 20.93 14.24 7.00
C LYS A 140 19.95 13.89 5.87
N ARG A 141 18.94 13.07 6.16
CA ARG A 141 17.90 12.66 5.22
C ARG A 141 16.67 13.59 5.21
N ARG A 142 16.76 14.76 5.83
CA ARG A 142 15.73 15.82 5.91
C ARG A 142 14.52 15.44 6.75
N GLY A 143 14.72 14.65 7.80
CA GLY A 143 13.70 14.33 8.80
C GLY A 143 12.95 13.00 8.53
N PRO A 144 12.01 12.68 9.42
CA PRO A 144 11.08 11.58 9.22
C PRO A 144 10.26 11.80 7.95
N LYS A 145 9.94 10.72 7.22
CA LYS A 145 9.17 10.80 5.99
C LYS A 145 8.60 9.45 5.58
N ALA A 146 7.51 9.47 4.83
CA ALA A 146 7.01 8.34 4.08
C ALA A 146 6.70 8.82 2.65
N VAL A 147 7.56 8.47 1.70
CA VAL A 147 7.48 8.98 0.31
C VAL A 147 7.63 7.84 -0.67
N ALA A 148 6.66 7.74 -1.58
CA ALA A 148 6.74 6.92 -2.79
C ALA A 148 7.28 7.78 -3.93
N THR A 149 8.25 7.26 -4.68
CA THR A 149 8.72 7.86 -5.92
C THR A 149 8.49 6.86 -7.04
N ILE A 150 7.50 7.12 -7.87
CA ILE A 150 7.11 6.23 -8.95
C ILE A 150 7.15 6.94 -10.29
N THR A 151 7.51 6.20 -11.33
CA THR A 151 7.24 6.60 -12.72
C THR A 151 5.95 5.93 -13.13
N GLY A 152 5.01 6.66 -13.71
CA GLY A 152 3.71 6.12 -14.09
C GLY A 152 3.11 6.85 -15.28
N VAL A 153 2.17 6.18 -15.93
CA VAL A 153 1.36 6.74 -17.01
C VAL A 153 0.12 7.37 -16.44
N VAL A 154 -0.21 8.57 -16.85
CA VAL A 154 -1.41 9.30 -16.46
C VAL A 154 -2.63 8.72 -17.18
N GLU A 155 -3.62 8.25 -16.43
CA GLU A 155 -4.90 7.75 -16.99
C GLU A 155 -6.00 8.81 -16.92
N SER A 156 -6.04 9.60 -15.87
CA SER A 156 -6.99 10.72 -15.75
C SER A 156 -6.53 11.73 -14.71
N ILE A 157 -6.90 12.98 -14.95
CA ILE A 157 -6.80 14.09 -14.01
C ILE A 157 -8.23 14.65 -13.88
N LYS A 158 -8.77 14.70 -12.66
CA LYS A 158 -10.15 15.16 -12.41
C LYS A 158 -10.17 16.08 -11.20
N ASP A 159 -11.17 16.97 -11.15
CA ASP A 159 -11.43 17.74 -9.95
C ASP A 159 -11.78 16.82 -8.78
N ASP A 160 -11.20 17.10 -7.63
CA ASP A 160 -11.68 16.58 -6.36
C ASP A 160 -12.93 17.37 -5.96
N LEU A 161 -13.97 16.68 -5.51
CA LEU A 161 -15.24 17.30 -5.15
C LEU A 161 -15.42 17.24 -3.64
N ASP A 162 -15.91 18.34 -3.07
CA ASP A 162 -16.31 18.40 -1.67
C ASP A 162 -17.62 17.63 -1.40
N SER A 163 -18.11 17.70 -0.17
CA SER A 163 -19.36 17.06 0.26
C SER A 163 -20.61 17.61 -0.44
N GLU A 164 -20.53 18.80 -1.01
CA GLU A 164 -21.62 19.44 -1.76
C GLU A 164 -21.53 19.16 -3.27
N GLY A 165 -20.48 18.44 -3.70
CA GLY A 165 -20.22 18.13 -5.11
C GLY A 165 -19.59 19.28 -5.90
N LEU A 166 -19.04 20.28 -5.22
CA LEU A 166 -18.31 21.40 -5.82
C LEU A 166 -16.81 21.10 -5.88
N PRO A 167 -16.07 21.64 -6.87
CA PRO A 167 -14.61 21.48 -6.93
C PRO A 167 -13.93 22.01 -5.67
N SER A 168 -13.14 21.17 -4.99
CA SER A 168 -12.40 21.54 -3.78
C SER A 168 -11.14 22.38 -4.04
N GLY A 169 -10.80 22.60 -5.32
CA GLY A 169 -9.54 23.20 -5.76
C GLY A 169 -8.40 22.19 -5.91
N LYS A 170 -8.59 20.97 -5.43
CA LYS A 170 -7.63 19.87 -5.59
C LYS A 170 -7.93 19.07 -6.86
N LYS A 171 -6.96 18.24 -7.28
CA LYS A 171 -7.16 17.28 -8.37
C LYS A 171 -6.90 15.86 -7.90
N ILE A 172 -7.58 14.91 -8.51
CA ILE A 172 -7.35 13.48 -8.35
C ILE A 172 -6.60 12.98 -9.59
N LEU A 173 -5.35 12.60 -9.39
CA LEU A 173 -4.54 11.91 -10.37
C LEU A 173 -4.80 10.41 -10.29
N LYS A 174 -5.22 9.79 -11.38
CA LYS A 174 -5.20 8.34 -11.55
C LYS A 174 -4.18 7.97 -12.62
N GLY A 175 -3.44 6.91 -12.36
CA GLY A 175 -2.46 6.41 -13.28
C GLY A 175 -2.07 4.97 -12.94
N PHE A 176 -1.11 4.45 -13.68
CA PHE A 176 -0.53 3.15 -13.38
C PHE A 176 0.99 3.16 -13.52
N ASN A 177 1.62 2.37 -12.67
CA ASN A 177 3.02 1.98 -12.80
C ASN A 177 3.09 0.58 -13.40
N VAL A 178 4.20 0.23 -14.01
CA VAL A 178 4.50 -1.11 -14.51
C VAL A 178 5.70 -1.63 -13.76
N ASP A 179 5.49 -2.65 -12.94
CA ASP A 179 6.54 -3.25 -12.11
C ASP A 179 6.58 -4.77 -12.35
N PHE A 180 7.73 -5.25 -12.78
CA PHE A 180 8.02 -6.67 -12.93
C PHE A 180 9.52 -6.90 -12.98
N PHE A 181 9.93 -8.09 -12.62
CA PHE A 181 11.32 -8.52 -12.69
C PHE A 181 11.45 -9.73 -13.63
N GLY A 182 12.43 -9.65 -14.54
CA GLY A 182 12.66 -10.70 -15.51
C GLY A 182 11.56 -10.78 -16.58
N GLU A 183 11.11 -11.98 -16.88
CA GLU A 183 10.12 -12.21 -17.94
C GLU A 183 8.69 -12.27 -17.37
N LEU A 184 7.75 -11.63 -18.07
CA LEU A 184 6.33 -11.72 -17.74
C LEU A 184 5.80 -13.14 -18.07
N ARG A 185 5.08 -13.71 -17.10
CA ARG A 185 4.37 -14.99 -17.24
C ARG A 185 2.88 -14.72 -17.41
N GLU A 186 2.14 -15.73 -17.83
CA GLU A 186 0.70 -15.63 -18.04
C GLU A 186 -0.08 -15.10 -16.83
N ASN A 187 0.34 -15.48 -15.62
CA ASN A 187 -0.29 -15.05 -14.36
C ASN A 187 0.35 -13.81 -13.73
N SER A 188 1.30 -13.14 -14.42
CA SER A 188 1.90 -11.93 -13.90
C SER A 188 0.90 -10.79 -13.81
N LYS A 189 1.01 -9.97 -12.77
CA LYS A 189 0.20 -8.77 -12.54
C LYS A 189 1.10 -7.53 -12.54
N PRO A 190 1.68 -7.17 -13.71
CA PRO A 190 2.71 -6.13 -13.75
C PRO A 190 2.16 -4.71 -13.58
N ILE A 191 0.86 -4.52 -13.64
CA ILE A 191 0.22 -3.21 -13.62
C ILE A 191 -0.23 -2.87 -12.20
N ILE A 192 0.33 -1.79 -11.68
CA ILE A 192 0.00 -1.24 -10.35
C ILE A 192 -0.73 0.08 -10.54
N PRO A 193 -2.08 0.08 -10.54
CA PRO A 193 -2.85 1.32 -10.54
C PRO A 193 -2.57 2.11 -9.26
N PHE A 194 -2.56 3.42 -9.38
CA PHE A 194 -2.50 4.31 -8.23
C PHE A 194 -3.47 5.48 -8.39
N GLU A 195 -3.88 6.00 -7.26
CA GLU A 195 -4.66 7.23 -7.16
C GLU A 195 -3.97 8.14 -6.15
N ALA A 196 -3.80 9.41 -6.50
CA ALA A 196 -3.15 10.39 -5.66
C ALA A 196 -3.86 11.74 -5.71
N VAL A 197 -3.87 12.43 -4.58
CA VAL A 197 -4.37 13.80 -4.47
C VAL A 197 -3.27 14.77 -4.90
N VAL A 198 -3.62 15.74 -5.72
CA VAL A 198 -2.79 16.90 -6.03
C VAL A 198 -3.40 18.09 -5.30
N GLU A 199 -2.69 18.62 -4.30
CA GLU A 199 -3.19 19.71 -3.49
C GLU A 199 -3.38 20.99 -4.31
N GLU A 200 -4.29 21.87 -3.87
CA GLU A 200 -4.68 23.10 -4.55
C GLU A 200 -3.50 23.94 -5.05
N ASN A 201 -2.45 24.07 -4.22
CA ASN A 201 -1.26 24.85 -4.56
C ASN A 201 -0.41 24.26 -5.70
N LEU A 202 -0.64 23.02 -6.10
CA LEU A 202 0.02 22.35 -7.22
C LEU A 202 -0.93 22.03 -8.38
N ALA A 203 -2.24 22.15 -8.17
CA ALA A 203 -3.27 21.69 -9.09
C ALA A 203 -3.16 22.33 -10.48
N ASP A 204 -3.07 23.67 -10.55
CA ASP A 204 -2.95 24.39 -11.82
C ASP A 204 -1.65 24.06 -12.55
N ALA A 205 -0.53 24.00 -11.83
CA ALA A 205 0.76 23.68 -12.42
C ALA A 205 0.79 22.24 -12.94
N PHE A 206 0.14 21.32 -12.21
CA PHE A 206 0.05 19.92 -12.59
C PHE A 206 -0.81 19.72 -13.84
N GLU A 207 -2.00 20.35 -13.89
CA GLU A 207 -2.93 20.24 -15.03
C GLU A 207 -2.37 20.88 -16.31
N ASN A 208 -1.57 21.94 -16.18
CA ASN A 208 -0.88 22.55 -17.31
C ASN A 208 0.33 21.78 -17.81
N LEU A 209 0.84 20.84 -17.01
CA LEU A 209 2.09 20.11 -17.29
C LEU A 209 1.83 18.71 -17.88
N TYR A 210 0.73 18.06 -17.47
CA TYR A 210 0.47 16.67 -17.80
C TYR A 210 -0.85 16.49 -18.56
N ASP A 211 -0.78 15.70 -19.64
CA ASP A 211 -1.94 15.19 -20.36
C ASP A 211 -2.17 13.69 -20.08
N VAL A 212 -3.36 13.21 -20.40
CA VAL A 212 -3.69 11.78 -20.37
C VAL A 212 -2.83 11.03 -21.37
N GLY A 213 -2.16 9.98 -20.91
CA GLY A 213 -1.20 9.20 -21.71
C GLY A 213 0.25 9.57 -21.43
N ASP A 214 0.52 10.71 -20.81
CA ASP A 214 1.87 11.11 -20.45
C ASP A 214 2.50 10.19 -19.43
N THR A 215 3.79 9.95 -19.57
CA THR A 215 4.60 9.23 -18.57
C THR A 215 5.42 10.22 -17.77
N GLY A 216 5.17 10.27 -16.47
CA GLY A 216 5.84 11.16 -15.55
C GLY A 216 6.40 10.45 -14.32
N LYS A 217 7.36 11.10 -13.67
CA LYS A 217 7.88 10.63 -12.38
C LYS A 217 7.28 11.50 -11.27
N PHE A 218 6.54 10.86 -10.37
CA PHE A 218 5.83 11.50 -9.27
C PHE A 218 6.51 11.17 -7.94
N SER A 219 6.68 12.17 -7.10
CA SER A 219 7.00 11.99 -5.69
C SER A 219 5.73 12.22 -4.90
N MET A 220 5.29 11.20 -4.17
CA MET A 220 4.03 11.19 -3.43
C MET A 220 4.29 10.90 -1.97
N LYS A 221 3.73 11.73 -1.09
CA LYS A 221 3.69 11.48 0.34
C LYS A 221 2.64 10.42 0.64
N ILE A 222 3.00 9.47 1.47
CA ILE A 222 2.07 8.44 1.97
C ILE A 222 1.49 8.96 3.27
N GLU A 223 0.19 9.19 3.31
CA GLU A 223 -0.53 9.65 4.48
C GLU A 223 -1.40 8.54 5.04
N ASN A 224 -1.23 8.26 6.32
CA ASN A 224 -2.07 7.33 7.07
C ASN A 224 -2.17 7.83 8.52
N TYR A 225 -3.25 8.55 8.82
CA TYR A 225 -3.50 9.11 10.15
C TYR A 225 -4.99 9.14 10.45
N ALA A 226 -5.32 9.17 11.76
CA ALA A 226 -6.67 9.45 12.19
C ALA A 226 -6.89 10.96 12.21
N LYS A 227 -7.96 11.44 11.60
CA LYS A 227 -8.42 12.83 11.81
C LYS A 227 -8.89 12.98 13.24
N ASP A 228 -8.59 14.11 13.85
CA ASP A 228 -9.25 14.48 15.09
C ASP A 228 -10.74 14.70 14.79
N ALA A 229 -11.59 14.18 15.69
CA ALA A 229 -13.03 14.40 15.55
C ALA A 229 -13.32 15.89 15.60
N SER A 230 -14.04 16.42 14.61
CA SER A 230 -14.53 17.78 14.65
C SER A 230 -15.64 17.92 15.69
N GLU A 231 -15.84 19.12 16.23
CA GLU A 231 -16.96 19.37 17.17
C GLU A 231 -18.31 19.03 16.54
N ASP A 232 -18.45 19.14 15.21
CA ASP A 232 -19.66 18.79 14.46
C ASP A 232 -19.92 17.27 14.44
N ASP A 233 -18.88 16.43 14.47
CA ASP A 233 -19.01 14.96 14.54
C ASP A 233 -19.55 14.49 15.90
N ILE A 234 -19.51 15.35 16.92
CA ILE A 234 -19.98 15.06 18.28
C ILE A 234 -21.49 15.36 18.42
N GLU A 235 -22.02 16.31 17.67
CA GLU A 235 -23.43 16.74 17.78
C GLU A 235 -24.42 15.77 17.11
N GLU A 236 -24.04 15.01 16.11
CA GLU A 236 -24.95 14.07 15.43
C GLU A 236 -25.32 12.82 16.23
N GLN A 237 -24.67 12.54 17.35
CA GLN A 237 -24.93 11.33 18.15
C GLN A 237 -25.85 11.52 19.37
N VAL A 238 -26.47 12.69 19.56
CA VAL A 238 -27.37 12.96 20.69
C VAL A 238 -28.83 12.66 20.34
N SER A 239 -29.14 11.62 19.59
CA SER A 239 -30.52 11.17 19.38
C SER A 239 -30.78 9.80 20.03
N GLY A 240 -30.60 9.70 21.33
CA GLY A 240 -30.90 8.49 22.10
C GLY A 240 -31.52 8.84 23.44
N PHE A 241 -32.59 8.14 23.82
CA PHE A 241 -33.25 8.27 25.10
C PHE A 241 -32.39 7.64 26.21
N GLY A 242 -31.76 8.48 27.04
CA GLY A 242 -31.03 8.05 28.23
C GLY A 242 -29.54 8.41 28.20
N PHE A 243 -29.06 9.05 29.26
CA PHE A 243 -27.67 9.38 29.53
C PHE A 243 -26.92 8.09 29.85
N THR A 244 -26.05 7.62 28.95
CA THR A 244 -25.01 6.63 29.27
C THR A 244 -23.67 7.35 29.31
N GLU A 245 -23.25 7.70 30.54
CA GLU A 245 -21.86 8.10 30.77
C GLU A 245 -20.95 6.95 30.36
N GLY A 246 -20.12 7.18 29.33
CA GLY A 246 -18.89 6.42 29.17
C GLY A 246 -18.60 5.71 27.84
N LEU A 247 -19.44 5.78 26.80
CA LEU A 247 -19.12 5.15 25.51
C LEU A 247 -19.50 6.06 24.34
N GLN A 248 -18.74 7.14 24.18
CA GLN A 248 -18.70 7.82 22.88
C GLN A 248 -17.69 7.07 22.00
N ASP A 249 -18.16 6.11 21.23
CA ASP A 249 -17.41 5.62 20.08
C ASP A 249 -17.36 6.73 19.03
N VAL A 250 -16.45 7.68 19.22
CA VAL A 250 -16.14 8.68 18.22
C VAL A 250 -15.59 7.90 17.00
N LYS A 251 -16.35 7.82 15.94
CA LYS A 251 -15.88 7.26 14.67
C LYS A 251 -14.70 8.10 14.21
N LYS A 252 -13.47 7.63 14.47
CA LYS A 252 -12.28 8.26 13.94
C LYS A 252 -12.27 8.06 12.44
N GLU A 253 -12.35 9.14 11.69
CA GLU A 253 -12.13 9.12 10.25
C GLU A 253 -10.63 8.93 9.98
N PHE A 254 -10.30 7.90 9.20
CA PHE A 254 -8.91 7.62 8.84
C PHE A 254 -8.62 8.13 7.44
N VAL A 255 -7.57 8.92 7.32
CA VAL A 255 -7.00 9.31 6.03
C VAL A 255 -5.97 8.26 5.63
N ASN A 256 -6.14 7.67 4.47
CA ASN A 256 -5.18 6.77 3.84
C ASN A 256 -5.09 7.12 2.35
N GLN A 257 -4.12 7.94 2.00
CA GLN A 257 -4.00 8.49 0.64
C GLN A 257 -2.55 8.75 0.25
N LEU A 258 -2.34 8.90 -1.05
CA LEU A 258 -1.09 9.40 -1.63
C LEU A 258 -1.31 10.87 -2.01
N ASN A 259 -0.40 11.76 -1.57
CA ASN A 259 -0.42 13.17 -1.93
C ASN A 259 0.77 13.51 -2.80
N VAL A 260 0.54 14.04 -4.00
CA VAL A 260 1.61 14.51 -4.89
C VAL A 260 2.31 15.71 -4.26
N ILE A 261 3.60 15.57 -4.01
CA ILE A 261 4.46 16.63 -3.45
C ILE A 261 5.46 17.17 -4.47
N GLY A 262 5.49 16.61 -5.67
CA GLY A 262 6.32 17.05 -6.78
C GLY A 262 6.43 15.99 -7.86
N GLY A 263 7.00 16.39 -8.99
CA GLY A 263 7.19 15.53 -10.14
C GLY A 263 8.24 16.10 -11.10
N THR A 264 8.53 15.39 -12.18
CA THR A 264 9.38 15.87 -13.27
C THR A 264 8.51 16.19 -14.46
N GLU A 265 9.00 17.01 -15.38
CA GLU A 265 8.34 17.20 -16.67
C GLU A 265 8.06 15.84 -17.35
N PRO A 266 6.93 15.71 -18.06
CA PRO A 266 6.65 14.51 -18.86
C PRO A 266 7.82 14.23 -19.80
N PHE A 267 8.07 12.96 -20.09
CA PHE A 267 9.08 12.52 -21.04
C PHE A 267 10.54 12.90 -20.74
N SER A 268 10.82 13.47 -19.56
CA SER A 268 12.15 13.96 -19.21
C SER A 268 13.19 12.86 -18.95
N ASN A 269 12.79 11.60 -18.82
CA ASN A 269 13.65 10.51 -18.36
C ASN A 269 13.86 9.36 -19.37
N GLY A 270 13.39 9.48 -20.63
CA GLY A 270 13.50 8.43 -21.66
C GLY A 270 12.76 7.13 -21.32
N GLN A 271 11.83 7.16 -20.39
CA GLN A 271 10.98 6.03 -19.95
C GLN A 271 9.54 6.19 -20.42
N GLU A 272 9.35 6.87 -21.54
CA GLU A 272 8.04 7.12 -22.11
C GLU A 272 7.38 5.82 -22.54
N TYR A 273 6.08 5.74 -22.29
CA TYR A 273 5.21 4.72 -22.84
C TYR A 273 4.50 5.28 -24.06
N ASP A 274 4.62 4.56 -25.17
CA ASP A 274 3.86 4.85 -26.38
C ASP A 274 2.43 4.25 -26.29
N GLU A 275 1.61 4.56 -27.27
CA GLU A 275 0.22 4.10 -27.33
C GLU A 275 0.10 2.58 -27.35
N GLU A 276 1.05 1.87 -27.98
CA GLU A 276 1.07 0.40 -28.05
C GLU A 276 1.35 -0.20 -26.67
N GLN A 277 2.33 0.33 -25.96
CA GLN A 277 2.67 -0.09 -24.61
C GLN A 277 1.54 0.20 -23.63
N ILE A 278 0.89 1.37 -23.74
CA ILE A 278 -0.28 1.73 -22.90
C ILE A 278 -1.43 0.76 -23.18
N ALA A 279 -1.68 0.42 -24.46
CA ALA A 279 -2.73 -0.54 -24.81
C ALA A 279 -2.41 -1.94 -24.27
N GLU A 280 -1.16 -2.40 -24.40
CA GLU A 280 -0.71 -3.66 -23.82
C GLU A 280 -0.86 -3.68 -22.30
N ALA A 281 -0.48 -2.61 -21.59
CA ALA A 281 -0.64 -2.48 -20.15
C ALA A 281 -2.11 -2.62 -19.72
N LYS A 282 -3.03 -1.99 -20.45
CA LYS A 282 -4.47 -2.10 -20.20
C LYS A 282 -4.99 -3.53 -20.41
N GLU A 283 -4.47 -4.26 -21.39
CA GLU A 283 -4.82 -5.67 -21.59
C GLU A 283 -4.30 -6.57 -20.46
N TRP A 284 -3.10 -6.35 -19.96
CA TRP A 284 -2.59 -7.03 -18.79
C TRP A 284 -3.46 -6.75 -17.55
N ARG A 285 -3.83 -5.49 -17.37
CA ARG A 285 -4.72 -5.09 -16.25
C ARG A 285 -6.08 -5.79 -16.34
N LYS A 286 -6.67 -5.83 -17.54
CA LYS A 286 -7.95 -6.50 -17.78
C LYS A 286 -7.89 -7.99 -17.44
N LYS A 287 -6.86 -8.71 -17.90
CA LYS A 287 -6.64 -10.12 -17.58
C LYS A 287 -6.50 -10.35 -16.07
N ALA A 288 -5.77 -9.47 -15.36
CA ALA A 288 -5.63 -9.56 -13.91
C ALA A 288 -6.98 -9.42 -13.19
N LEU A 289 -7.85 -8.50 -13.64
CA LEU A 289 -9.19 -8.32 -13.10
C LEU A 289 -10.10 -9.52 -13.39
N GLU A 290 -10.11 -10.05 -14.62
CA GLU A 290 -10.85 -11.24 -14.98
C GLU A 290 -10.42 -12.46 -14.15
N SER A 291 -9.12 -12.62 -13.92
CA SER A 291 -8.58 -13.67 -13.04
C SER A 291 -9.04 -13.52 -11.59
N LEU A 292 -9.09 -12.26 -11.09
CA LEU A 292 -9.58 -11.98 -9.74
C LEU A 292 -11.06 -12.35 -9.59
N GLU A 293 -11.90 -11.96 -10.56
CA GLU A 293 -13.33 -12.23 -10.55
C GLU A 293 -13.62 -13.73 -10.71
N SER A 294 -12.91 -14.43 -11.58
CA SER A 294 -13.07 -15.88 -11.79
C SER A 294 -12.63 -16.72 -10.60
N GLY A 295 -11.73 -16.22 -9.77
CA GLY A 295 -11.27 -16.85 -8.53
C GLY A 295 -12.21 -16.65 -7.33
N TYR A 296 -13.21 -15.76 -7.46
CA TYR A 296 -14.15 -15.51 -6.38
C TYR A 296 -15.24 -16.59 -6.31
N VAL A 297 -15.32 -17.23 -5.15
CA VAL A 297 -16.45 -18.12 -4.81
C VAL A 297 -17.29 -17.38 -3.77
N PRO A 298 -18.54 -16.99 -4.08
CA PRO A 298 -19.42 -16.37 -3.10
C PRO A 298 -19.56 -17.27 -1.86
N ALA A 299 -19.48 -16.67 -0.66
CA ALA A 299 -19.84 -17.40 0.55
C ALA A 299 -21.31 -17.81 0.42
N GLU A 300 -21.60 -19.11 0.52
CA GLU A 300 -22.98 -19.59 0.58
C GLU A 300 -23.68 -18.86 1.73
N THR A 301 -24.70 -18.08 1.42
CA THR A 301 -25.57 -17.48 2.43
C THR A 301 -26.12 -18.63 3.25
N PRO A 302 -25.91 -18.73 4.57
CA PRO A 302 -26.54 -19.78 5.36
C PRO A 302 -28.05 -19.65 5.17
N SER A 303 -28.66 -20.62 4.54
CA SER A 303 -30.11 -20.67 4.44
C SER A 303 -30.62 -20.73 5.89
N ASN A 304 -31.31 -19.69 6.35
CA ASN A 304 -32.02 -19.67 7.61
C ASN A 304 -33.20 -20.68 7.55
N ASN A 305 -32.88 -21.96 7.61
CA ASN A 305 -33.82 -22.96 8.05
C ASN A 305 -33.70 -23.05 9.59
N ALA A 306 -34.52 -22.24 10.26
CA ALA A 306 -34.78 -22.43 11.66
C ALA A 306 -35.27 -23.86 11.92
N PHE A 307 -34.71 -24.50 12.95
CA PHE A 307 -35.03 -25.82 13.53
C PHE A 307 -34.40 -27.05 12.88
N GLY A 308 -33.44 -27.64 13.58
CA GLY A 308 -33.03 -29.05 13.47
C GLY A 308 -31.56 -29.33 13.68
N GLU A 309 -31.22 -29.72 14.89
CA GLU A 309 -30.15 -30.63 15.34
C GLU A 309 -28.72 -30.49 14.82
N GLY A 310 -27.83 -30.46 15.79
CA GLY A 310 -26.40 -30.28 15.68
C GLY A 310 -25.66 -31.27 14.80
N SER A 311 -24.72 -30.73 14.08
CA SER A 311 -23.54 -31.46 13.70
C SER A 311 -22.41 -30.43 13.53
N LYS A 312 -21.37 -30.58 14.35
CA LYS A 312 -20.10 -29.87 14.20
C LYS A 312 -19.44 -30.34 12.93
N SER A 313 -19.22 -29.46 11.98
CA SER A 313 -18.16 -29.65 10.99
C SER A 313 -17.40 -28.34 10.83
N ASP A 314 -16.22 -28.33 11.43
CA ASP A 314 -15.10 -27.45 11.12
C ASP A 314 -14.80 -27.54 9.63
N THR A 315 -15.05 -26.48 8.90
CA THR A 315 -14.45 -26.31 7.57
C THR A 315 -14.28 -24.82 7.30
N THR A 316 -13.23 -24.27 7.85
CA THR A 316 -12.63 -23.02 7.35
C THR A 316 -12.06 -23.33 5.97
N LYS A 317 -12.84 -23.10 4.91
CA LYS A 317 -12.30 -23.09 3.55
C LYS A 317 -11.63 -21.73 3.32
N GLU A 318 -10.31 -21.74 3.46
CA GLU A 318 -9.48 -20.64 3.03
C GLU A 318 -9.62 -20.42 1.52
N ILE A 319 -9.88 -19.17 1.16
CA ILE A 319 -9.90 -18.70 -0.23
C ILE A 319 -8.49 -18.82 -0.79
N LYS A 320 -8.34 -19.53 -1.90
CA LYS A 320 -7.10 -19.57 -2.67
C LYS A 320 -6.85 -18.20 -3.28
N VAL A 321 -6.00 -17.43 -2.65
CA VAL A 321 -5.31 -16.32 -3.31
C VAL A 321 -3.97 -16.87 -3.75
N ASP A 322 -3.87 -17.27 -5.01
CA ASP A 322 -2.59 -17.54 -5.67
C ASP A 322 -1.94 -16.18 -5.96
N ASP A 323 -1.43 -15.52 -4.93
CA ASP A 323 -0.66 -14.29 -5.07
C ASP A 323 0.77 -14.52 -4.56
N GLU A 324 1.47 -15.37 -5.27
CA GLU A 324 2.92 -15.46 -5.19
C GLU A 324 3.51 -14.64 -6.34
N SER A 325 3.62 -13.33 -6.15
CA SER A 325 4.64 -12.56 -6.84
C SER A 325 5.99 -13.04 -6.30
N ASP A 326 6.59 -13.94 -7.04
CA ASP A 326 7.83 -14.64 -6.68
C ASP A 326 9.00 -13.64 -6.74
N LEU A 327 9.26 -12.98 -5.60
CA LEU A 327 10.41 -12.10 -5.41
C LEU A 327 11.74 -12.88 -5.24
N SER A 328 11.73 -14.20 -5.48
CA SER A 328 12.90 -15.06 -5.27
C SER A 328 14.03 -14.87 -6.30
N ASP A 329 13.78 -14.11 -7.38
CA ASP A 329 14.73 -13.89 -8.48
C ASP A 329 15.54 -12.59 -8.36
N LEU A 330 15.47 -11.88 -7.22
CA LEU A 330 16.35 -10.73 -6.99
C LEU A 330 17.74 -11.24 -6.62
N ASP A 331 18.64 -11.32 -7.61
CA ASP A 331 20.07 -11.45 -7.40
C ASP A 331 20.66 -10.11 -6.98
N PHE A 332 21.13 -10.04 -5.75
CA PHE A 332 21.96 -8.98 -5.20
C PHE A 332 23.31 -9.57 -4.81
#